data_fffa8bf96d41189915b7a0000a87cdc4
#
_entry.id   fffa8bf96d41189915b7a0000a87cdc4
#
_cell.length_a   1.000
_cell.length_b   1.000
_cell.length_c   1.000
_cell.angle_alpha   90.00
_cell.angle_beta   90.00
_cell.angle_gamma   90.00
#
_symmetry.space_group_name_H-M   'P 1'
#
loop_
_entity.id
_entity.type
_entity.pdbx_description
1 polymer ?
#
loop_
_entity_poly.entity_id
_entity_poly.type
_entity_poly.pdbx_seq_one_letter_code
_entity_poly.pdbx_strand_id
1 'polypeptide(L)'
;MKNLKKIVALGAVLVLAISSLAGCGGSSSEEDTTIKVAATPNPHAVVLEKIKDTLADEGYTLEIVEFEDYVKPNQAVTDGDVDANYFQHQPYLDQYNEENGTDIVSVGGVHYEAMGIYKAQKSAIDELSSGDKIGVPNDVTNEARALQLLEANGVITLKEGKGLTATKADIVENPYGIEIVELDAAIIPNTLPDLALAVINANYALEADITDDTIAVEAADSDAATTYANIVACAKGNEDSEKIQALIKALQSDEVKDFLEEEYKGVIKATF
;
A
#
# COMPACT_ATOMS: atom_id res chain seq x y z
N MET A 1 60.88 -13.29 57.07
CA MET A 1 60.93 -13.60 58.51
C MET A 1 59.50 -13.73 59.04
N LYS A 2 59.26 -14.94 59.54
CA LYS A 2 58.41 -15.25 60.71
C LYS A 2 56.92 -14.84 60.60
N ASN A 3 55.98 -15.64 60.73
CA ASN A 3 55.53 -16.90 61.34
C ASN A 3 54.02 -16.79 61.35
N LEU A 4 53.25 -17.69 60.79
CA LEU A 4 52.68 -18.92 61.37
C LEU A 4 51.78 -18.65 62.60
N LYS A 5 50.54 -18.97 62.50
CA LYS A 5 49.90 -20.01 63.31
C LYS A 5 48.41 -20.19 62.93
N LYS A 6 48.08 -21.43 62.74
CA LYS A 6 46.84 -22.14 62.68
C LYS A 6 45.98 -21.90 63.94
N ILE A 7 44.62 -21.84 63.76
CA ILE A 7 43.69 -22.46 64.71
C ILE A 7 42.56 -23.05 63.96
N VAL A 8 42.33 -24.30 64.13
CA VAL A 8 41.19 -25.14 63.76
C VAL A 8 40.24 -25.08 64.94
N ALA A 9 38.93 -24.86 64.65
CA ALA A 9 37.86 -25.26 65.58
C ALA A 9 36.60 -25.60 64.81
N LEU A 10 36.34 -26.84 64.90
CA LEU A 10 35.17 -27.69 64.74
C LEU A 10 33.88 -27.06 65.25
N GLY A 11 32.76 -27.28 64.54
CA GLY A 11 31.45 -27.27 65.19
C GLY A 11 30.24 -26.97 64.29
N ALA A 12 29.48 -28.03 64.15
CA ALA A 12 28.03 -28.07 63.92
C ALA A 12 27.49 -28.02 62.50
N VAL A 13 27.20 -29.19 61.98
CA VAL A 13 26.27 -29.53 60.92
C VAL A 13 24.86 -29.10 61.37
N LEU A 14 24.24 -28.15 60.64
CA LEU A 14 22.83 -27.93 60.69
C LEU A 14 22.27 -28.11 59.29
N VAL A 15 21.69 -29.29 59.04
CA VAL A 15 20.95 -29.61 57.82
C VAL A 15 19.63 -28.87 57.88
N LEU A 16 19.51 -27.78 57.15
CA LEU A 16 18.24 -27.18 56.81
C LEU A 16 17.85 -27.60 55.41
N ALA A 17 16.91 -28.52 55.32
CA ALA A 17 16.21 -28.87 54.09
C ALA A 17 15.42 -27.65 53.65
N ILE A 18 15.93 -26.90 52.67
CA ILE A 18 15.15 -25.92 51.91
C ILE A 18 14.53 -26.68 50.76
N SER A 19 13.23 -26.96 50.94
CA SER A 19 12.33 -27.39 49.90
C SER A 19 12.35 -26.36 48.75
N SER A 20 13.03 -26.72 47.67
CA SER A 20 12.94 -26.02 46.40
C SER A 20 11.51 -26.15 45.87
N LEU A 21 10.67 -25.12 46.14
CA LEU A 21 9.55 -24.86 45.26
C LEU A 21 10.17 -24.44 43.91
N ALA A 22 10.19 -25.40 43.01
CA ALA A 22 10.29 -25.11 41.59
C ALA A 22 8.99 -24.38 41.18
N GLY A 23 8.97 -23.05 41.32
CA GLY A 23 8.05 -22.21 40.63
C GLY A 23 8.35 -22.34 39.14
N CYS A 24 7.54 -23.07 38.40
CA CYS A 24 7.39 -22.87 36.99
C CYS A 24 6.89 -21.43 36.78
N GLY A 25 7.82 -20.49 36.68
CA GLY A 25 7.58 -19.23 36.05
C GLY A 25 7.46 -19.51 34.56
N GLY A 26 6.26 -19.78 34.09
CA GLY A 26 5.95 -19.61 32.70
C GLY A 26 6.22 -18.12 32.39
N SER A 27 7.26 -17.83 31.63
CA SER A 27 7.30 -16.62 30.84
C SER A 27 6.14 -16.74 29.87
N SER A 28 4.99 -16.16 30.24
CA SER A 28 4.08 -15.66 29.24
C SER A 28 4.89 -14.56 28.53
N SER A 29 5.49 -14.87 27.39
CA SER A 29 5.75 -13.83 26.40
C SER A 29 4.43 -13.10 26.26
N GLU A 30 4.34 -11.85 26.71
CA GLU A 30 3.22 -10.98 26.30
C GLU A 30 3.22 -11.09 24.77
N GLU A 31 2.16 -11.67 24.24
CA GLU A 31 1.95 -11.77 22.81
C GLU A 31 1.94 -10.34 22.29
N ASP A 32 2.79 -10.03 21.33
CA ASP A 32 2.81 -8.70 20.72
C ASP A 32 1.49 -8.49 19.97
N THR A 33 0.60 -7.73 20.58
CA THR A 33 -0.73 -7.42 20.04
C THR A 33 -0.72 -6.18 19.16
N THR A 34 0.44 -5.58 18.90
CA THR A 34 0.57 -4.45 17.98
C THR A 34 0.55 -4.95 16.53
N ILE A 35 -0.28 -4.31 15.71
CA ILE A 35 -0.31 -4.50 14.26
C ILE A 35 0.21 -3.22 13.63
N LYS A 36 1.40 -3.27 13.02
CA LYS A 36 1.99 -2.13 12.32
C LYS A 36 1.70 -2.24 10.84
N VAL A 37 1.08 -1.21 10.25
CA VAL A 37 0.69 -1.20 8.84
C VAL A 37 1.26 0.02 8.14
N ALA A 38 2.05 -0.20 7.09
CA ALA A 38 2.51 0.85 6.18
C ALA A 38 1.38 1.21 5.20
N ALA A 39 1.10 2.49 5.04
CA ALA A 39 0.02 2.98 4.17
C ALA A 39 0.36 4.32 3.54
N THR A 40 -0.28 4.68 2.42
CA THR A 40 -0.33 6.06 1.96
C THR A 40 -1.42 6.84 2.70
N PRO A 41 -1.33 8.18 2.80
CA PRO A 41 -2.21 8.95 3.68
C PRO A 41 -3.70 8.79 3.34
N ASN A 42 -4.11 9.01 2.10
CA ASN A 42 -5.51 8.97 1.66
C ASN A 42 -5.65 8.11 0.39
N PRO A 43 -6.53 7.11 0.34
CA PRO A 43 -7.54 6.73 1.36
C PRO A 43 -7.04 5.76 2.44
N HIS A 44 -5.87 5.16 2.26
CA HIS A 44 -5.43 3.96 2.97
C HIS A 44 -5.30 4.17 4.49
N ALA A 45 -4.56 5.19 4.94
CA ALA A 45 -4.45 5.48 6.38
C ALA A 45 -5.80 5.93 6.96
N VAL A 46 -6.61 6.68 6.19
CA VAL A 46 -7.96 7.09 6.62
C VAL A 46 -8.86 5.88 6.85
N VAL A 47 -8.81 4.87 5.97
CA VAL A 47 -9.57 3.61 6.14
C VAL A 47 -9.05 2.79 7.33
N LEU A 48 -7.73 2.74 7.53
CA LEU A 48 -7.12 2.09 8.69
C LEU A 48 -7.55 2.76 10.02
N GLU A 49 -7.65 4.08 10.04
CA GLU A 49 -8.15 4.80 11.23
C GLU A 49 -9.58 4.38 11.62
N LYS A 50 -10.43 4.06 10.64
CA LYS A 50 -11.83 3.62 10.90
C LYS A 50 -11.92 2.30 11.64
N ILE A 51 -10.95 1.40 11.46
CA ILE A 51 -10.98 0.07 12.08
C ILE A 51 -10.20 -0.02 13.39
N LYS A 52 -9.61 1.08 13.90
CA LYS A 52 -8.83 1.08 15.15
C LYS A 52 -9.62 0.58 16.35
N ASP A 53 -10.83 1.08 16.53
CA ASP A 53 -11.67 0.68 17.65
C ASP A 53 -12.11 -0.79 17.53
N THR A 54 -12.43 -1.25 16.31
CA THR A 54 -12.77 -2.65 16.03
C THR A 54 -11.62 -3.59 16.40
N LEU A 55 -10.38 -3.23 16.03
CA LEU A 55 -9.19 -4.02 16.38
C LEU A 55 -8.89 -3.94 17.88
N ALA A 56 -9.11 -2.78 18.53
CA ALA A 56 -8.92 -2.63 19.97
C ALA A 56 -9.90 -3.50 20.78
N ASP A 57 -11.15 -3.64 20.34
CA ASP A 57 -12.14 -4.53 20.95
C ASP A 57 -11.74 -6.02 20.80
N GLU A 58 -10.99 -6.37 19.77
CA GLU A 58 -10.39 -7.72 19.58
C GLU A 58 -9.03 -7.89 20.32
N GLY A 59 -8.54 -6.84 21.01
CA GLY A 59 -7.32 -6.88 21.83
C GLY A 59 -6.04 -6.45 21.08
N TYR A 60 -6.15 -5.90 19.88
CA TYR A 60 -5.02 -5.43 19.09
C TYR A 60 -4.86 -3.90 19.16
N THR A 61 -3.62 -3.45 19.01
CA THR A 61 -3.29 -2.02 18.85
C THR A 61 -2.82 -1.79 17.43
N LEU A 62 -3.56 -0.98 16.63
CA LEU A 62 -3.16 -0.63 15.29
C LEU A 62 -2.22 0.58 15.28
N GLU A 63 -1.02 0.40 14.75
CA GLU A 63 -0.03 1.45 14.48
C GLU A 63 0.07 1.67 12.96
N ILE A 64 -0.26 2.88 12.50
CA ILE A 64 -0.22 3.26 11.08
C ILE A 64 1.07 4.01 10.82
N VAL A 65 1.84 3.55 9.84
CA VAL A 65 3.09 4.17 9.39
C VAL A 65 2.87 4.73 8.00
N GLU A 66 2.74 6.05 7.88
CA GLU A 66 2.44 6.70 6.62
C GLU A 66 3.68 6.93 5.76
N PHE A 67 3.54 6.66 4.46
CA PHE A 67 4.54 6.93 3.43
C PHE A 67 3.89 7.67 2.25
N GLU A 68 4.59 8.66 1.69
CA GLU A 68 4.10 9.46 0.58
C GLU A 68 4.47 8.88 -0.80
N ASP A 69 5.20 7.74 -0.83
CA ASP A 69 5.65 7.07 -2.06
C ASP A 69 5.27 5.59 -2.07
N TYR A 70 5.36 4.96 -3.25
CA TYR A 70 4.99 3.55 -3.44
C TYR A 70 6.14 2.55 -3.20
N VAL A 71 7.37 3.01 -2.99
CA VAL A 71 8.55 2.13 -2.84
C VAL A 71 8.74 1.68 -1.40
N LYS A 72 8.68 2.62 -0.46
CA LYS A 72 8.98 2.39 0.96
C LYS A 72 8.03 1.42 1.67
N PRO A 73 6.69 1.39 1.41
CA PRO A 73 5.81 0.47 2.12
C PRO A 73 6.16 -1.00 1.92
N ASN A 74 6.56 -1.42 0.71
CA ASN A 74 7.03 -2.78 0.46
C ASN A 74 8.39 -3.05 1.09
N GLN A 75 9.29 -2.06 1.06
CA GLN A 75 10.58 -2.18 1.72
C GLN A 75 10.42 -2.37 3.23
N ALA A 76 9.52 -1.60 3.88
CA ALA A 76 9.25 -1.72 5.32
C ALA A 76 8.73 -3.12 5.70
N VAL A 77 7.92 -3.77 4.86
CA VAL A 77 7.51 -5.18 5.06
C VAL A 77 8.69 -6.11 4.90
N THR A 78 9.52 -5.91 3.87
CA THR A 78 10.70 -6.76 3.61
C THR A 78 11.72 -6.68 4.74
N ASP A 79 11.93 -5.49 5.31
CA ASP A 79 12.87 -5.23 6.39
C ASP A 79 12.32 -5.67 7.77
N GLY A 80 11.00 -5.98 7.84
CA GLY A 80 10.32 -6.37 9.09
C GLY A 80 10.01 -5.19 10.02
N ASP A 81 10.02 -3.97 9.51
CA ASP A 81 9.70 -2.74 10.25
C ASP A 81 8.19 -2.61 10.52
N VAL A 82 7.37 -3.22 9.65
CA VAL A 82 5.92 -3.31 9.74
C VAL A 82 5.43 -4.73 9.49
N ASP A 83 4.25 -5.07 10.00
CA ASP A 83 3.63 -6.39 9.83
C ASP A 83 2.97 -6.56 8.46
N ALA A 84 2.42 -5.48 7.91
CA ALA A 84 1.74 -5.46 6.63
C ALA A 84 1.84 -4.09 5.96
N ASN A 85 1.45 -4.03 4.70
CA ASN A 85 1.14 -2.77 4.04
C ASN A 85 -0.25 -2.80 3.37
N TYR A 86 -0.77 -1.60 3.15
CA TYR A 86 -2.03 -1.35 2.47
C TYR A 86 -1.91 -0.06 1.69
N PHE A 87 -1.58 -0.16 0.37
CA PHE A 87 -1.34 0.99 -0.52
C PHE A 87 -1.33 0.63 -2.00
N GLN A 88 -1.29 -0.66 -2.35
CA GLN A 88 -0.96 -1.16 -3.68
C GLN A 88 -1.99 -2.15 -4.22
N HIS A 89 -1.99 -2.33 -5.53
CA HIS A 89 -2.73 -3.39 -6.22
C HIS A 89 -1.83 -4.60 -6.56
N GLN A 90 -2.45 -5.75 -6.85
CA GLN A 90 -1.72 -7.00 -7.12
C GLN A 90 -0.66 -6.88 -8.22
N PRO A 91 -0.91 -6.27 -9.41
CA PRO A 91 0.13 -6.15 -10.44
C PRO A 91 1.37 -5.38 -9.97
N TYR A 92 1.22 -4.35 -9.13
CA TYR A 92 2.35 -3.61 -8.57
C TYR A 92 3.16 -4.48 -7.60
N LEU A 93 2.50 -5.25 -6.74
CA LEU A 93 3.16 -6.18 -5.84
C LEU A 93 3.95 -7.25 -6.60
N ASP A 94 3.37 -7.83 -7.65
CA ASP A 94 4.02 -8.85 -8.47
C ASP A 94 5.28 -8.29 -9.13
N GLN A 95 5.20 -7.08 -9.70
CA GLN A 95 6.33 -6.37 -10.30
C GLN A 95 7.40 -6.05 -9.27
N TYR A 96 7.01 -5.54 -8.09
CA TYR A 96 7.96 -5.25 -7.01
C TYR A 96 8.74 -6.51 -6.58
N ASN A 97 8.04 -7.62 -6.39
CA ASN A 97 8.66 -8.90 -6.03
C ASN A 97 9.65 -9.38 -7.10
N GLU A 98 9.29 -9.27 -8.39
CA GLU A 98 10.17 -9.66 -9.49
C GLU A 98 11.44 -8.80 -9.54
N GLU A 99 11.31 -7.48 -9.42
CA GLU A 99 12.44 -6.54 -9.51
C GLU A 99 13.38 -6.60 -8.31
N ASN A 100 12.85 -6.84 -7.11
CA ASN A 100 13.62 -6.81 -5.87
C ASN A 100 13.99 -8.20 -5.33
N GLY A 101 13.48 -9.29 -5.96
CA GLY A 101 13.71 -10.65 -5.51
C GLY A 101 13.08 -10.93 -4.14
N THR A 102 11.95 -10.30 -3.84
CA THR A 102 11.18 -10.47 -2.61
C THR A 102 10.00 -11.43 -2.83
N ASP A 103 9.35 -11.84 -1.75
CA ASP A 103 8.22 -12.75 -1.78
C ASP A 103 7.07 -12.30 -0.86
N ILE A 104 6.79 -10.99 -0.86
CA ILE A 104 5.63 -10.40 -0.18
C ILE A 104 4.36 -11.00 -0.80
N VAL A 105 3.38 -11.34 0.03
CA VAL A 105 2.14 -11.99 -0.41
C VAL A 105 0.91 -11.13 -0.10
N SER A 106 -0.08 -11.18 -1.01
CA SER A 106 -1.38 -10.57 -0.78
C SER A 106 -2.20 -11.40 0.23
N VAL A 107 -2.86 -10.71 1.14
CA VAL A 107 -3.80 -11.29 2.12
C VAL A 107 -5.24 -11.18 1.62
N GLY A 108 -5.57 -10.10 0.92
CA GLY A 108 -6.91 -9.88 0.35
C GLY A 108 -7.11 -8.47 -0.18
N GLY A 109 -8.10 -8.33 -1.07
CA GLY A 109 -8.52 -7.04 -1.64
C GLY A 109 -9.43 -6.29 -0.68
N VAL A 110 -9.32 -4.96 -0.70
CA VAL A 110 -10.16 -4.08 0.13
C VAL A 110 -10.98 -3.14 -0.73
N HIS A 111 -10.35 -2.37 -1.61
CA HIS A 111 -11.07 -1.41 -2.45
C HIS A 111 -10.40 -1.22 -3.80
N TYR A 112 -11.13 -0.65 -4.73
CA TYR A 112 -10.66 -0.19 -6.03
C TYR A 112 -10.68 1.32 -6.08
N GLU A 113 -9.66 1.90 -6.68
CA GLU A 113 -9.51 3.32 -6.94
C GLU A 113 -9.45 3.56 -8.46
N ALA A 114 -10.38 4.33 -9.00
CA ALA A 114 -10.39 4.65 -10.42
C ALA A 114 -9.25 5.62 -10.76
N MET A 115 -8.36 5.22 -11.67
CA MET A 115 -7.35 6.13 -12.23
C MET A 115 -8.04 7.16 -13.12
N GLY A 116 -7.57 8.41 -13.12
CA GLY A 116 -8.19 9.51 -13.85
C GLY A 116 -7.25 10.29 -14.76
N ILE A 117 -7.83 10.90 -15.80
CA ILE A 117 -7.19 11.97 -16.60
C ILE A 117 -7.63 13.29 -15.99
N TYR A 118 -6.68 14.14 -15.66
CA TYR A 118 -6.90 15.41 -14.95
C TYR A 118 -6.50 16.61 -15.80
N LYS A 119 -7.24 17.71 -15.59
CA LYS A 119 -6.90 19.02 -16.13
C LYS A 119 -5.53 19.47 -15.63
N ALA A 120 -4.84 20.17 -16.51
CA ALA A 120 -3.60 20.87 -16.22
C ALA A 120 -3.63 22.22 -16.96
N GLN A 121 -2.77 22.48 -17.95
CA GLN A 121 -2.87 23.65 -18.81
C GLN A 121 -4.07 23.58 -19.77
N LYS A 122 -4.58 22.39 -20.08
CA LYS A 122 -5.78 22.12 -20.88
C LYS A 122 -6.89 21.60 -20.00
N SER A 123 -8.12 21.85 -20.44
CA SER A 123 -9.34 21.47 -19.70
C SER A 123 -10.10 20.31 -20.34
N ALA A 124 -9.71 19.91 -21.57
CA ALA A 124 -10.36 18.84 -22.32
C ALA A 124 -9.40 18.18 -23.29
N ILE A 125 -9.71 16.93 -23.68
CA ILE A 125 -8.90 16.12 -24.61
C ILE A 125 -8.87 16.76 -26.01
N ASP A 126 -9.96 17.33 -26.47
CA ASP A 126 -10.08 17.96 -27.79
C ASP A 126 -9.27 19.29 -27.91
N GLU A 127 -8.77 19.81 -26.81
CA GLU A 127 -7.84 20.96 -26.80
C GLU A 127 -6.37 20.55 -27.04
N LEU A 128 -6.06 19.23 -27.05
CA LEU A 128 -4.71 18.71 -27.25
C LEU A 128 -4.19 19.07 -28.66
N SER A 129 -2.90 19.39 -28.72
CA SER A 129 -2.19 19.76 -29.94
C SER A 129 -0.76 19.18 -29.96
N SER A 130 -0.14 19.17 -31.11
CA SER A 130 1.20 18.62 -31.30
C SER A 130 2.24 19.29 -30.39
N GLY A 131 2.98 18.46 -29.65
CA GLY A 131 3.97 18.87 -28.67
C GLY A 131 3.43 19.07 -27.25
N ASP A 132 2.11 18.94 -27.04
CA ASP A 132 1.54 18.95 -25.69
C ASP A 132 2.03 17.73 -24.89
N LYS A 133 2.33 17.95 -23.61
CA LYS A 133 2.87 16.94 -22.71
C LYS A 133 1.77 16.36 -21.82
N ILE A 134 1.69 15.03 -21.77
CA ILE A 134 0.81 14.33 -20.81
C ILE A 134 1.69 13.58 -19.82
N GLY A 135 1.55 13.92 -18.54
CA GLY A 135 2.24 13.22 -17.44
C GLY A 135 1.57 11.88 -17.13
N VAL A 136 2.36 10.84 -16.96
CA VAL A 136 1.91 9.50 -16.55
C VAL A 136 2.85 8.94 -15.48
N PRO A 137 2.40 8.00 -14.60
CA PRO A 137 3.29 7.29 -13.69
C PRO A 137 4.42 6.56 -14.42
N ASN A 138 5.59 6.46 -13.80
CA ASN A 138 6.79 5.84 -14.39
C ASN A 138 7.03 4.39 -13.97
N ASP A 139 6.23 3.85 -13.04
CA ASP A 139 6.28 2.43 -12.74
C ASP A 139 5.53 1.63 -13.80
N VAL A 140 6.06 0.44 -14.12
CA VAL A 140 5.61 -0.39 -15.26
C VAL A 140 4.10 -0.60 -15.27
N THR A 141 3.51 -0.90 -14.12
CA THR A 141 2.09 -1.27 -14.04
C THR A 141 1.15 -0.09 -14.11
N ASN A 142 1.48 1.04 -13.46
CA ASN A 142 0.68 2.26 -13.54
C ASN A 142 0.92 3.03 -14.85
N GLU A 143 2.13 2.99 -15.46
CA GLU A 143 2.33 3.50 -16.82
C GLU A 143 1.40 2.77 -17.81
N ALA A 144 1.44 1.42 -17.81
CA ALA A 144 0.59 0.63 -18.69
C ALA A 144 -0.90 0.94 -18.51
N ARG A 145 -1.35 1.06 -17.25
CA ARG A 145 -2.72 1.43 -16.89
C ARG A 145 -3.08 2.82 -17.40
N ALA A 146 -2.20 3.81 -17.20
CA ALA A 146 -2.39 5.18 -17.69
C ALA A 146 -2.48 5.25 -19.22
N LEU A 147 -1.61 4.52 -19.94
CA LEU A 147 -1.65 4.45 -21.38
C LEU A 147 -2.94 3.79 -21.89
N GLN A 148 -3.44 2.73 -21.24
CA GLN A 148 -4.73 2.13 -21.56
C GLN A 148 -5.90 3.09 -21.36
N LEU A 149 -5.86 3.92 -20.29
CA LEU A 149 -6.88 4.94 -20.06
C LEU A 149 -6.84 6.02 -21.15
N LEU A 150 -5.66 6.44 -21.60
CA LEU A 150 -5.50 7.36 -22.72
C LEU A 150 -6.01 6.76 -24.03
N GLU A 151 -5.75 5.46 -24.28
CA GLU A 151 -6.27 4.72 -25.44
C GLU A 151 -7.80 4.65 -25.42
N ALA A 152 -8.41 4.28 -24.28
CA ALA A 152 -9.85 4.20 -24.10
C ALA A 152 -10.55 5.54 -24.35
N ASN A 153 -9.84 6.66 -24.22
CA ASN A 153 -10.32 8.01 -24.48
C ASN A 153 -9.88 8.56 -25.86
N GLY A 154 -9.32 7.72 -26.73
CA GLY A 154 -8.96 8.09 -28.11
C GLY A 154 -7.79 9.05 -28.24
N VAL A 155 -6.95 9.17 -27.20
CA VAL A 155 -5.74 10.03 -27.20
C VAL A 155 -4.61 9.38 -27.98
N ILE A 156 -4.44 8.08 -27.82
CA ILE A 156 -3.43 7.25 -28.48
C ILE A 156 -4.02 5.90 -28.89
N THR A 157 -3.29 5.11 -29.68
CA THR A 157 -3.55 3.69 -29.90
C THR A 157 -2.31 2.89 -29.50
N LEU A 158 -2.49 1.83 -28.75
CA LEU A 158 -1.43 0.93 -28.31
C LEU A 158 -1.32 -0.28 -29.24
N LYS A 159 -0.14 -0.87 -29.26
CA LYS A 159 0.09 -2.16 -29.91
C LYS A 159 -0.72 -3.24 -29.22
N GLU A 160 -1.47 -4.03 -30.02
CA GLU A 160 -2.34 -5.10 -29.52
C GLU A 160 -1.59 -6.11 -28.64
N GLY A 161 -2.25 -6.56 -27.57
CA GLY A 161 -1.77 -7.62 -26.66
C GLY A 161 -0.73 -7.20 -25.64
N LYS A 162 -0.49 -5.89 -25.43
CA LYS A 162 0.47 -5.39 -24.43
C LYS A 162 -0.08 -5.39 -23.01
N GLY A 163 -1.36 -5.11 -22.83
CA GLY A 163 -2.02 -5.18 -21.51
C GLY A 163 -1.23 -4.46 -20.42
N LEU A 164 -0.95 -5.16 -19.32
CA LEU A 164 -0.26 -4.64 -18.13
C LEU A 164 1.22 -4.28 -18.34
N THR A 165 1.79 -4.51 -19.53
CA THR A 165 3.20 -4.24 -19.83
C THR A 165 3.37 -3.22 -20.96
N ALA A 166 2.31 -2.47 -21.30
CA ALA A 166 2.39 -1.42 -22.31
C ALA A 166 3.29 -0.27 -21.82
N THR A 167 4.13 0.22 -22.72
CA THR A 167 5.00 1.38 -22.50
C THR A 167 4.75 2.42 -23.59
N LYS A 168 5.24 3.64 -23.43
CA LYS A 168 5.14 4.68 -24.47
C LYS A 168 5.75 4.23 -25.83
N ALA A 169 6.68 3.28 -25.83
CA ALA A 169 7.25 2.71 -27.05
C ALA A 169 6.27 1.81 -27.83
N ASP A 170 5.18 1.39 -27.19
CA ASP A 170 4.12 0.59 -27.79
C ASP A 170 2.98 1.44 -28.40
N ILE A 171 3.09 2.76 -28.39
CA ILE A 171 2.15 3.66 -29.07
C ILE A 171 2.33 3.53 -30.57
N VAL A 172 1.26 3.10 -31.27
CA VAL A 172 1.27 2.93 -32.74
C VAL A 172 0.58 4.07 -33.47
N GLU A 173 -0.39 4.76 -32.80
CA GLU A 173 -1.02 5.97 -33.31
C GLU A 173 -1.07 7.05 -32.23
N ASN A 174 -0.80 8.28 -32.64
CA ASN A 174 -0.81 9.47 -31.78
C ASN A 174 -1.40 10.64 -32.58
N PRO A 175 -2.75 10.67 -32.70
CA PRO A 175 -3.41 11.61 -33.59
C PRO A 175 -3.22 13.07 -33.18
N TYR A 176 -3.01 13.35 -31.90
CA TYR A 176 -2.75 14.69 -31.39
C TYR A 176 -1.27 15.10 -31.45
N GLY A 177 -0.35 14.14 -31.67
CA GLY A 177 1.08 14.38 -31.66
C GLY A 177 1.61 14.79 -30.28
N ILE A 178 1.03 14.23 -29.21
CA ILE A 178 1.40 14.51 -27.83
C ILE A 178 2.72 13.82 -27.45
N GLU A 179 3.35 14.29 -26.38
CA GLU A 179 4.52 13.70 -25.75
C GLU A 179 4.13 13.08 -24.39
N ILE A 180 4.41 11.80 -24.18
CA ILE A 180 4.25 11.13 -22.90
C ILE A 180 5.47 11.41 -22.02
N VAL A 181 5.23 11.96 -20.84
CA VAL A 181 6.25 12.27 -19.83
C VAL A 181 6.03 11.35 -18.61
N GLU A 182 6.95 10.39 -18.46
CA GLU A 182 6.95 9.46 -17.33
C GLU A 182 7.52 10.15 -16.08
N LEU A 183 6.77 10.16 -14.99
CA LEU A 183 7.11 10.84 -13.73
C LEU A 183 6.81 9.91 -12.56
N ASP A 184 7.52 10.09 -11.46
CA ASP A 184 7.10 9.48 -10.19
C ASP A 184 5.65 9.86 -9.89
N ALA A 185 4.80 8.88 -9.59
CA ALA A 185 3.37 9.08 -9.40
C ALA A 185 3.08 10.16 -8.32
N ALA A 186 3.88 10.18 -7.25
CA ALA A 186 3.73 11.13 -6.14
C ALA A 186 3.98 12.60 -6.54
N ILE A 187 4.77 12.85 -7.60
CA ILE A 187 5.09 14.22 -8.00
C ILE A 187 4.20 14.77 -9.12
N ILE A 188 3.42 13.92 -9.79
CA ILE A 188 2.59 14.34 -10.94
C ILE A 188 1.66 15.50 -10.56
N PRO A 189 0.92 15.50 -9.44
CA PRO A 189 0.06 16.62 -9.07
C PRO A 189 0.81 17.96 -8.97
N ASN A 190 2.05 17.92 -8.52
CA ASN A 190 2.88 19.14 -8.39
C ASN A 190 3.47 19.63 -9.74
N THR A 191 3.43 18.79 -10.79
CA THR A 191 3.96 19.10 -12.13
C THR A 191 2.87 19.55 -13.11
N LEU A 192 1.59 19.61 -12.71
CA LEU A 192 0.49 20.05 -13.55
C LEU A 192 0.72 21.38 -14.28
N PRO A 193 1.39 22.41 -13.68
CA PRO A 193 1.68 23.65 -14.39
C PRO A 193 2.55 23.49 -15.64
N ASP A 194 3.29 22.38 -15.77
CA ASP A 194 4.21 22.10 -16.89
C ASP A 194 3.64 21.09 -17.90
N LEU A 195 2.43 20.60 -17.68
CA LEU A 195 1.75 19.57 -18.45
C LEU A 195 0.49 20.12 -19.14
N ALA A 196 0.13 19.55 -20.27
CA ALA A 196 -1.17 19.83 -20.91
C ALA A 196 -2.30 19.11 -20.15
N LEU A 197 -2.12 17.83 -19.89
CA LEU A 197 -2.98 16.97 -19.06
C LEU A 197 -2.10 16.03 -18.23
N ALA A 198 -2.67 15.34 -17.26
CA ALA A 198 -1.98 14.28 -16.51
C ALA A 198 -2.90 13.10 -16.24
N VAL A 199 -2.33 11.90 -16.20
CA VAL A 199 -3.00 10.70 -15.69
C VAL A 199 -2.46 10.45 -14.29
N ILE A 200 -3.36 10.41 -13.30
CA ILE A 200 -2.98 10.39 -11.89
C ILE A 200 -3.76 9.29 -11.16
N ASN A 201 -3.08 8.55 -10.28
CA ASN A 201 -3.70 7.62 -9.35
C ASN A 201 -4.63 8.36 -8.38
N ALA A 202 -5.77 7.76 -8.03
CA ALA A 202 -6.81 8.46 -7.28
C ALA A 202 -6.34 8.92 -5.88
N ASN A 203 -5.49 8.15 -5.18
CA ASN A 203 -4.95 8.55 -3.89
C ASN A 203 -4.17 9.87 -3.97
N TYR A 204 -3.31 10.06 -4.98
CA TYR A 204 -2.58 11.31 -5.16
C TYR A 204 -3.47 12.47 -5.62
N ALA A 205 -4.53 12.18 -6.36
CA ALA A 205 -5.52 13.19 -6.73
C ALA A 205 -6.36 13.64 -5.51
N LEU A 206 -6.69 12.72 -4.61
CA LEU A 206 -7.35 13.02 -3.34
C LEU A 206 -6.45 13.86 -2.42
N GLU A 207 -5.18 13.47 -2.26
CA GLU A 207 -4.22 14.19 -1.44
C GLU A 207 -3.96 15.63 -1.95
N ALA A 208 -4.00 15.81 -3.27
CA ALA A 208 -3.83 17.11 -3.92
C ALA A 208 -5.11 17.95 -4.01
N ASP A 209 -6.26 17.42 -3.58
CA ASP A 209 -7.59 18.07 -3.66
C ASP A 209 -7.96 18.50 -5.10
N ILE A 210 -7.67 17.63 -6.08
CA ILE A 210 -7.92 17.90 -7.52
C ILE A 210 -8.96 16.96 -8.15
N THR A 211 -9.71 16.23 -7.36
CA THR A 211 -10.71 15.27 -7.86
C THR A 211 -11.80 15.95 -8.72
N ASP A 212 -12.12 17.20 -8.45
CA ASP A 212 -13.07 18.00 -9.25
C ASP A 212 -12.51 18.42 -10.63
N ASP A 213 -11.21 18.29 -10.84
CA ASP A 213 -10.54 18.59 -12.11
C ASP A 213 -10.43 17.37 -13.04
N THR A 214 -11.18 16.32 -12.75
CA THR A 214 -11.20 15.08 -13.54
C THR A 214 -11.89 15.31 -14.90
N ILE A 215 -11.24 14.85 -15.97
CA ILE A 215 -11.78 14.87 -17.34
C ILE A 215 -12.43 13.52 -17.67
N ALA A 216 -11.74 12.41 -17.32
CA ALA A 216 -12.20 11.05 -17.54
C ALA A 216 -11.60 10.14 -16.44
N VAL A 217 -12.32 9.07 -16.13
CA VAL A 217 -11.89 8.02 -15.20
C VAL A 217 -12.04 6.65 -15.83
N GLU A 218 -11.31 5.68 -15.31
CA GLU A 218 -11.55 4.28 -15.63
C GLU A 218 -12.99 3.87 -15.30
N ALA A 219 -13.56 3.04 -16.16
CA ALA A 219 -14.90 2.49 -15.91
C ALA A 219 -14.85 1.52 -14.72
N ALA A 220 -15.66 1.76 -13.72
CA ALA A 220 -15.68 1.00 -12.47
C ALA A 220 -16.21 -0.44 -12.60
N ASP A 221 -16.83 -0.78 -13.73
CA ASP A 221 -17.33 -2.12 -14.10
C ASP A 221 -16.39 -2.84 -15.08
N SER A 222 -15.22 -2.25 -15.37
CA SER A 222 -14.18 -2.83 -16.22
C SER A 222 -13.40 -3.94 -15.50
N ASP A 223 -12.67 -4.73 -16.29
CA ASP A 223 -11.66 -5.68 -15.77
C ASP A 223 -10.61 -4.99 -14.90
N ALA A 224 -10.42 -3.66 -15.09
CA ALA A 224 -9.54 -2.82 -14.28
C ALA A 224 -9.93 -2.84 -12.79
N ALA A 225 -11.23 -2.77 -12.47
CA ALA A 225 -11.68 -2.80 -11.07
C ALA A 225 -11.26 -4.07 -10.32
N THR A 226 -11.21 -5.22 -11.02
CA THR A 226 -10.74 -6.48 -10.43
C THR A 226 -9.21 -6.56 -10.41
N THR A 227 -8.56 -6.13 -11.50
CA THR A 227 -7.10 -6.21 -11.67
C THR A 227 -6.35 -5.28 -10.71
N TYR A 228 -6.88 -4.06 -10.50
CA TYR A 228 -6.23 -3.01 -9.72
C TYR A 228 -6.89 -2.78 -8.35
N ALA A 229 -7.59 -3.79 -7.81
CA ALA A 229 -8.05 -3.74 -6.43
C ALA A 229 -6.85 -3.56 -5.47
N ASN A 230 -6.95 -2.61 -4.55
CA ASN A 230 -5.95 -2.38 -3.50
C ASN A 230 -6.04 -3.47 -2.45
N ILE A 231 -4.89 -4.02 -2.10
CA ILE A 231 -4.72 -5.21 -1.27
C ILE A 231 -3.99 -4.89 0.03
N VAL A 232 -4.25 -5.69 1.06
CA VAL A 232 -3.32 -5.85 2.19
C VAL A 232 -2.29 -6.89 1.80
N ALA A 233 -1.01 -6.59 2.04
CA ALA A 233 0.08 -7.51 1.78
C ALA A 233 1.02 -7.59 2.98
N CYS A 234 1.62 -8.77 3.22
CA CYS A 234 2.55 -9.04 4.31
C CYS A 234 3.71 -9.92 3.86
N ALA A 235 4.72 -10.08 4.74
CA ALA A 235 5.79 -11.05 4.49
C ALA A 235 5.22 -12.46 4.43
N LYS A 236 5.69 -13.26 3.46
CA LYS A 236 5.29 -14.64 3.26
C LYS A 236 5.49 -15.49 4.51
N GLY A 237 4.46 -16.25 4.86
CA GLY A 237 4.40 -17.06 6.07
C GLY A 237 3.71 -16.37 7.24
N ASN A 238 3.39 -15.07 7.12
CA ASN A 238 2.64 -14.31 8.11
C ASN A 238 1.16 -14.14 7.75
N GLU A 239 0.77 -14.52 6.52
CA GLU A 239 -0.57 -14.34 5.99
C GLU A 239 -1.69 -14.96 6.84
N ASP A 240 -1.39 -16.09 7.50
CA ASP A 240 -2.34 -16.82 8.36
C ASP A 240 -2.19 -16.45 9.86
N SER A 241 -1.34 -15.47 10.23
CA SER A 241 -1.20 -15.06 11.63
C SER A 241 -2.49 -14.40 12.14
N GLU A 242 -2.79 -14.57 13.43
CA GLU A 242 -4.03 -14.05 14.04
C GLU A 242 -4.19 -12.55 13.85
N LYS A 243 -3.10 -11.78 14.00
CA LYS A 243 -3.13 -10.33 13.83
C LYS A 243 -3.35 -9.88 12.38
N ILE A 244 -2.79 -10.58 11.40
CA ILE A 244 -3.01 -10.27 9.98
C ILE A 244 -4.43 -10.66 9.55
N GLN A 245 -4.94 -11.78 10.04
CA GLN A 245 -6.33 -12.19 9.79
C GLN A 245 -7.35 -11.26 10.47
N ALA A 246 -7.05 -10.73 11.67
CA ALA A 246 -7.87 -9.71 12.32
C ALA A 246 -7.90 -8.41 11.50
N LEU A 247 -6.73 -7.98 10.99
CA LEU A 247 -6.60 -6.78 10.16
C LEU A 247 -7.47 -6.87 8.90
N ILE A 248 -7.32 -7.95 8.10
CA ILE A 248 -8.08 -8.06 6.83
C ILE A 248 -9.57 -8.24 7.08
N LYS A 249 -9.97 -8.97 8.13
CA LYS A 249 -11.37 -9.11 8.53
C LYS A 249 -12.00 -7.77 8.90
N ALA A 250 -11.29 -6.92 9.65
CA ALA A 250 -11.75 -5.59 10.02
C ALA A 250 -11.89 -4.69 8.78
N LEU A 251 -10.91 -4.72 7.87
CA LEU A 251 -10.94 -3.96 6.62
C LEU A 251 -12.04 -4.41 5.64
N GLN A 252 -12.44 -5.68 5.68
CA GLN A 252 -13.52 -6.23 4.85
C GLN A 252 -14.87 -6.26 5.58
N SER A 253 -15.12 -5.28 6.47
CA SER A 253 -16.38 -5.15 7.20
C SER A 253 -17.40 -4.29 6.45
N ASP A 254 -18.70 -4.50 6.78
CA ASP A 254 -19.77 -3.64 6.26
C ASP A 254 -19.55 -2.16 6.66
N GLU A 255 -18.97 -1.91 7.83
CA GLU A 255 -18.63 -0.54 8.29
C GLU A 255 -17.65 0.14 7.33
N VAL A 256 -16.59 -0.55 6.90
CA VAL A 256 -15.62 -0.01 5.93
C VAL A 256 -16.27 0.19 4.57
N LYS A 257 -17.12 -0.73 4.14
CA LYS A 257 -17.85 -0.61 2.88
C LYS A 257 -18.74 0.63 2.86
N ASP A 258 -19.55 0.81 3.91
CA ASP A 258 -20.45 1.96 4.04
C ASP A 258 -19.64 3.27 4.10
N PHE A 259 -18.52 3.27 4.85
CA PHE A 259 -17.61 4.41 4.92
C PHE A 259 -17.05 4.79 3.54
N LEU A 260 -16.56 3.82 2.75
CA LEU A 260 -16.02 4.07 1.42
C LEU A 260 -17.09 4.67 0.48
N GLU A 261 -18.33 4.18 0.55
CA GLU A 261 -19.44 4.70 -0.26
C GLU A 261 -19.84 6.14 0.12
N GLU A 262 -19.88 6.45 1.43
CA GLU A 262 -20.28 7.75 1.94
C GLU A 262 -19.20 8.82 1.71
N GLU A 263 -17.95 8.50 2.03
CA GLU A 263 -16.83 9.46 1.98
C GLU A 263 -16.41 9.74 0.54
N TYR A 264 -16.21 8.68 -0.25
CA TYR A 264 -15.60 8.81 -1.59
C TYR A 264 -16.60 8.81 -2.75
N LYS A 265 -17.90 8.71 -2.49
CA LYS A 265 -19.01 8.90 -3.45
C LYS A 265 -18.81 8.18 -4.79
N GLY A 266 -18.23 6.98 -4.76
CA GLY A 266 -18.03 6.12 -5.92
C GLY A 266 -16.71 6.30 -6.66
N VAL A 267 -15.84 7.24 -6.25
CA VAL A 267 -14.44 7.31 -6.71
C VAL A 267 -13.65 6.09 -6.21
N ILE A 268 -13.94 5.68 -4.97
CA ILE A 268 -13.41 4.48 -4.34
C ILE A 268 -14.56 3.52 -4.02
N LYS A 269 -14.35 2.23 -4.29
CA LYS A 269 -15.38 1.19 -4.10
C LYS A 269 -14.80 -0.02 -3.41
N ALA A 270 -15.53 -0.56 -2.43
CA ALA A 270 -15.20 -1.85 -1.84
C ALA A 270 -15.18 -2.97 -2.89
N THR A 271 -14.27 -3.95 -2.73
CA THR A 271 -14.11 -5.09 -3.64
C THR A 271 -14.39 -6.44 -2.99
N PHE A 272 -15.03 -6.44 -1.84
CA PHE A 272 -15.38 -7.62 -1.05
C PHE A 272 -16.88 -7.71 -0.77
#